data_a673775439b22c210f28f91a194e5ea9
#
_entry.id   a673775439b22c210f28f91a194e5ea9
#
_cell.length_a   1.000
_cell.length_b   1.000
_cell.length_c   1.000
_cell.angle_alpha   90.00
_cell.angle_beta   90.00
_cell.angle_gamma   90.00
#
_symmetry.space_group_name_H-M   'P 1'
#
loop_
_entity.id
_entity.type
_entity.pdbx_description
1 polymer ?
#
loop_
_entity_poly.entity_id
_entity_poly.type
_entity_poly.pdbx_seq_one_letter_code
_entity_poly.pdbx_strand_id
1 'polypeptide(L)'
;PVRTHWWSGIGGCIKNYIMFVTNPSDYHTDACSPLGSIWHLPTVKGKTRLNILLALTPLFHGRGPHHYDPRYVWQYKGIFVSFDPVAIDTMGLRLIQAKRLQFFGKEVALETPPKHIEVADKKYKLGTSDPKRIEFVKLGWTEDALI
;
A
#
# COMPACT_ATOMS: atom_id res chain seq x y z
N PRO A 1 -6.55 -2.56 3.73
CA PRO A 1 -6.57 -3.51 2.61
C PRO A 1 -5.79 -2.99 1.41
N VAL A 2 -5.32 -3.93 0.57
CA VAL A 2 -4.68 -3.61 -0.73
C VAL A 2 -5.72 -3.08 -1.69
N ARG A 3 -5.56 -1.83 -2.13
CA ARG A 3 -6.48 -1.21 -3.09
C ARG A 3 -5.87 0.03 -3.73
N THR A 4 -6.33 0.39 -4.92
CA THR A 4 -6.07 1.71 -5.50
C THR A 4 -6.73 2.80 -4.67
N HIS A 5 -6.19 4.02 -4.75
CA HIS A 5 -6.70 5.16 -3.98
C HIS A 5 -6.44 6.46 -4.73
N TRP A 6 -7.45 7.36 -4.79
CA TRP A 6 -7.40 8.61 -5.53
C TRP A 6 -6.19 9.49 -5.18
N TRP A 7 -6.00 9.81 -3.89
CA TRP A 7 -4.97 10.76 -3.48
C TRP A 7 -3.59 10.17 -3.26
N SER A 8 -3.50 8.87 -2.97
CA SER A 8 -2.25 8.22 -2.60
C SER A 8 -1.78 7.15 -3.58
N GLY A 9 -2.47 6.98 -4.71
CA GLY A 9 -2.21 5.89 -5.64
C GLY A 9 -2.69 4.54 -5.11
N ILE A 10 -2.25 4.14 -3.94
CA ILE A 10 -2.75 2.96 -3.23
C ILE A 10 -3.08 3.27 -1.76
N GLY A 11 -3.98 2.48 -1.19
CA GLY A 11 -4.16 2.36 0.24
C GLY A 11 -3.36 1.18 0.77
N GLY A 12 -2.71 1.36 1.91
CA GLY A 12 -1.86 0.38 2.54
C GLY A 12 -1.77 0.60 4.05
N CYS A 13 -0.72 0.11 4.67
CA CYS A 13 -0.47 0.26 6.09
C CYS A 13 -0.09 1.71 6.44
N ILE A 14 0.79 2.34 5.65
CA ILE A 14 1.22 3.72 5.90
C ILE A 14 0.02 4.66 5.88
N LYS A 15 -0.83 4.57 4.86
CA LYS A 15 -2.01 5.44 4.74
C LYS A 15 -3.02 5.22 5.86
N ASN A 16 -3.11 4.04 6.43
CA ASN A 16 -4.06 3.75 7.52
C ASN A 16 -3.81 4.59 8.77
N TYR A 17 -2.59 5.05 8.97
CA TYR A 17 -2.22 5.89 10.11
C TYR A 17 -2.80 7.31 10.07
N ILE A 18 -3.39 7.73 8.98
CA ILE A 18 -4.13 8.99 8.88
C ILE A 18 -5.28 9.07 9.90
N MET A 19 -5.73 7.94 10.43
CA MET A 19 -6.73 7.86 11.49
C MET A 19 -6.24 8.36 12.86
N PHE A 20 -4.93 8.56 13.02
CA PHE A 20 -4.33 9.03 14.28
C PHE A 20 -4.07 10.53 14.32
N VAL A 21 -4.54 11.29 13.34
CA VAL A 21 -4.36 12.74 13.26
C VAL A 21 -5.70 13.47 13.31
N THR A 22 -5.69 14.66 13.88
CA THR A 22 -6.90 15.50 14.03
C THR A 22 -7.33 16.14 12.74
N ASN A 23 -6.38 16.42 11.84
CA ASN A 23 -6.66 17.04 10.54
C ASN A 23 -6.11 16.18 9.39
N PRO A 24 -6.85 15.17 8.92
CA PRO A 24 -6.41 14.28 7.85
C PRO A 24 -6.11 14.98 6.52
N SER A 25 -6.73 16.14 6.24
CA SER A 25 -6.54 16.88 4.99
C SER A 25 -5.09 17.34 4.79
N ASP A 26 -4.35 17.64 5.86
CA ASP A 26 -2.95 18.07 5.79
C ASP A 26 -2.03 17.00 5.19
N TYR A 27 -2.45 15.74 5.29
CA TYR A 27 -1.69 14.57 4.82
C TYR A 27 -2.13 14.08 3.42
N HIS A 28 -3.09 14.76 2.78
CA HIS A 28 -3.54 14.43 1.43
C HIS A 28 -2.85 15.27 0.33
N THR A 29 -1.95 16.16 0.70
CA THR A 29 -1.16 16.96 -0.24
C THR A 29 -0.09 16.12 -0.94
N ASP A 30 0.31 16.54 -2.15
CA ASP A 30 1.41 15.93 -2.93
C ASP A 30 1.36 14.40 -2.96
N ALA A 31 0.26 13.83 -3.44
CA ALA A 31 0.05 12.38 -3.50
C ALA A 31 0.26 11.69 -2.15
N CYS A 32 -0.15 12.35 -1.07
CA CYS A 32 -0.01 11.86 0.31
C CYS A 32 1.44 11.65 0.78
N SER A 33 2.41 12.33 0.17
CA SER A 33 3.82 12.21 0.55
C SER A 33 4.11 12.48 2.04
N PRO A 34 3.35 13.34 2.78
CA PRO A 34 3.59 13.57 4.20
C PRO A 34 3.21 12.44 5.14
N LEU A 35 2.50 11.40 4.68
CA LEU A 35 1.96 10.35 5.56
C LEU A 35 2.98 9.71 6.50
N GLY A 36 4.23 9.54 6.05
CA GLY A 36 5.30 8.99 6.88
C GLY A 36 5.61 9.80 8.13
N SER A 37 5.31 11.12 8.14
CA SER A 37 5.55 11.96 9.31
C SER A 37 4.67 11.59 10.51
N ILE A 38 3.50 10.99 10.28
CA ILE A 38 2.59 10.53 11.33
C ILE A 38 3.28 9.52 12.25
N TRP A 39 4.17 8.69 11.71
CA TRP A 39 4.91 7.67 12.45
C TRP A 39 5.92 8.26 13.45
N HIS A 40 6.28 9.54 13.29
CA HIS A 40 7.16 10.27 14.21
C HIS A 40 6.40 11.04 15.29
N LEU A 41 5.06 11.10 15.24
CA LEU A 41 4.28 11.74 16.29
C LEU A 41 4.47 11.02 17.63
N PRO A 42 4.53 11.73 18.76
CA PRO A 42 4.71 11.12 20.09
C PRO A 42 3.64 10.07 20.42
N THR A 43 2.45 10.24 19.88
CA THR A 43 1.31 9.31 20.03
C THR A 43 1.47 8.01 19.27
N VAL A 44 2.33 7.95 18.26
CA VAL A 44 2.53 6.82 17.35
C VAL A 44 3.92 6.21 17.44
N LYS A 45 4.94 7.05 17.60
CA LYS A 45 6.36 6.65 17.56
C LYS A 45 6.66 5.47 18.49
N GLY A 46 7.27 4.43 17.93
CA GLY A 46 7.70 3.24 18.66
C GLY A 46 6.56 2.33 19.18
N LYS A 47 5.30 2.58 18.81
CA LYS A 47 4.15 1.80 19.28
C LYS A 47 3.68 0.73 18.31
N THR A 48 4.00 0.85 17.03
CA THR A 48 3.67 -0.18 16.03
C THR A 48 4.57 -1.40 16.25
N ARG A 49 3.96 -2.57 16.34
CA ARG A 49 4.66 -3.84 16.56
C ARG A 49 4.59 -4.76 15.34
N LEU A 50 3.53 -4.65 14.56
CA LEU A 50 3.28 -5.49 13.42
C LEU A 50 2.37 -4.76 12.44
N ASN A 51 2.63 -4.93 11.15
CA ASN A 51 1.75 -4.46 10.08
C ASN A 51 1.09 -5.66 9.42
N ILE A 52 -0.22 -5.60 9.27
CA ILE A 52 -1.01 -6.63 8.58
C ILE A 52 -1.78 -5.94 7.46
N LEU A 53 -1.52 -6.34 6.23
CA LEU A 53 -2.15 -5.78 5.04
C LEU A 53 -3.04 -6.84 4.38
N LEU A 54 -4.34 -6.63 4.46
CA LEU A 54 -5.33 -7.55 3.89
C LEU A 54 -5.38 -7.43 2.38
N ALA A 55 -5.25 -8.56 1.70
CA ALA A 55 -5.38 -8.73 0.27
C ALA A 55 -6.41 -9.83 -0.07
N LEU A 56 -7.51 -9.92 0.68
CA LEU A 56 -8.54 -10.92 0.43
C LEU A 56 -9.22 -10.67 -0.91
N THR A 57 -9.70 -9.44 -1.08
CA THR A 57 -10.39 -8.97 -2.28
C THR A 57 -9.84 -7.61 -2.71
N PRO A 58 -8.59 -7.55 -3.22
CA PRO A 58 -7.99 -6.28 -3.62
C PRO A 58 -8.75 -5.60 -4.75
N LEU A 59 -8.68 -4.25 -4.78
CA LEU A 59 -9.15 -3.42 -5.89
C LEU A 59 -7.93 -2.92 -6.66
N PHE A 60 -7.78 -3.33 -7.93
CA PHE A 60 -6.57 -3.03 -8.71
C PHE A 60 -6.70 -1.85 -9.67
N HIS A 61 -7.90 -1.28 -9.86
CA HIS A 61 -8.14 -0.14 -10.73
C HIS A 61 -9.24 0.76 -10.18
N GLY A 62 -9.22 2.05 -10.58
CA GLY A 62 -10.18 3.06 -10.16
C GLY A 62 -9.73 3.84 -8.91
N ARG A 63 -10.61 4.76 -8.49
CA ARG A 63 -10.33 5.77 -7.46
C ARG A 63 -10.50 5.31 -6.02
N GLY A 64 -10.59 4.00 -5.82
CA GLY A 64 -10.77 3.42 -4.49
C GLY A 64 -12.24 3.35 -4.07
N PRO A 65 -12.55 3.42 -2.75
CA PRO A 65 -13.89 3.10 -2.25
C PRO A 65 -14.99 4.04 -2.74
N HIS A 66 -14.67 5.27 -3.14
CA HIS A 66 -15.65 6.24 -3.64
C HIS A 66 -16.14 5.95 -5.07
N HIS A 67 -15.40 5.13 -5.81
CA HIS A 67 -15.71 4.74 -7.18
C HIS A 67 -15.44 3.24 -7.33
N TYR A 68 -16.10 2.48 -6.48
CA TYR A 68 -15.99 1.02 -6.47
C TYR A 68 -16.66 0.43 -7.73
N ASP A 69 -15.88 -0.36 -8.47
CA ASP A 69 -16.36 -1.14 -9.59
C ASP A 69 -15.95 -2.61 -9.38
N PRO A 70 -16.92 -3.52 -9.24
CA PRO A 70 -16.65 -4.93 -8.97
C PRO A 70 -15.83 -5.63 -10.06
N ARG A 71 -15.80 -5.11 -11.30
CA ARG A 71 -14.97 -5.65 -12.37
C ARG A 71 -13.47 -5.59 -12.06
N TYR A 72 -13.06 -4.67 -11.20
CA TYR A 72 -11.65 -4.44 -10.84
C TYR A 72 -11.30 -5.01 -9.46
N VAL A 73 -12.15 -5.88 -8.94
CA VAL A 73 -11.91 -6.62 -7.69
C VAL A 73 -11.70 -8.08 -8.02
N TRP A 74 -10.76 -8.73 -7.34
CA TRP A 74 -10.57 -10.17 -7.51
C TRP A 74 -10.35 -10.89 -6.18
N GLN A 75 -10.58 -12.19 -6.16
CA GLN A 75 -10.37 -13.05 -5.00
C GLN A 75 -8.89 -13.46 -4.96
N TYR A 76 -8.06 -12.71 -4.27
CA TYR A 76 -6.65 -13.07 -4.06
C TYR A 76 -6.46 -13.94 -2.82
N LYS A 77 -7.27 -13.70 -1.77
CA LYS A 77 -7.32 -14.47 -0.52
C LYS A 77 -6.00 -14.49 0.26
N GLY A 78 -5.19 -13.44 0.11
CA GLY A 78 -3.89 -13.29 0.74
C GLY A 78 -3.90 -12.31 1.92
N ILE A 79 -2.90 -12.47 2.79
CA ILE A 79 -2.58 -11.54 3.87
C ILE A 79 -1.06 -11.35 3.83
N PHE A 80 -0.63 -10.08 3.82
CA PHE A 80 0.78 -9.74 4.02
C PHE A 80 1.02 -9.38 5.48
N VAL A 81 2.17 -9.75 5.99
CA VAL A 81 2.60 -9.45 7.36
C VAL A 81 4.05 -8.98 7.33
N SER A 82 4.35 -7.88 8.02
CA SER A 82 5.72 -7.36 8.11
C SER A 82 5.89 -6.44 9.32
N PHE A 83 7.09 -6.37 9.86
CA PHE A 83 7.49 -5.31 10.80
C PHE A 83 7.77 -3.98 10.09
N ASP A 84 8.12 -4.04 8.80
CA ASP A 84 8.45 -2.88 7.96
C ASP A 84 7.18 -2.39 7.21
N PRO A 85 6.66 -1.18 7.55
CA PRO A 85 5.46 -0.64 6.92
C PRO A 85 5.67 -0.24 5.45
N VAL A 86 6.91 0.06 5.07
CA VAL A 86 7.25 0.47 3.70
C VAL A 86 7.39 -0.77 2.83
N ALA A 87 8.07 -1.80 3.31
CA ALA A 87 8.20 -3.07 2.60
C ALA A 87 6.83 -3.71 2.31
N ILE A 88 5.94 -3.75 3.30
CA ILE A 88 4.61 -4.34 3.11
C ILE A 88 3.76 -3.56 2.10
N ASP A 89 3.80 -2.22 2.11
CA ASP A 89 3.09 -1.39 1.15
C ASP A 89 3.72 -1.48 -0.25
N THR A 90 5.05 -1.64 -0.35
CA THR A 90 5.75 -1.93 -1.61
C THR A 90 5.27 -3.24 -2.22
N MET A 91 5.11 -4.29 -1.41
CA MET A 91 4.59 -5.57 -1.91
C MET A 91 3.11 -5.50 -2.28
N GLY A 92 2.31 -4.74 -1.53
CA GLY A 92 0.92 -4.43 -1.90
C GLY A 92 0.80 -3.69 -3.24
N LEU A 93 1.70 -2.75 -3.50
CA LEU A 93 1.80 -2.04 -4.78
C LEU A 93 2.17 -2.99 -5.93
N ARG A 94 3.16 -3.86 -5.73
CA ARG A 94 3.56 -4.87 -6.72
C ARG A 94 2.41 -5.80 -7.07
N LEU A 95 1.63 -6.24 -6.09
CA LEU A 95 0.45 -7.06 -6.32
C LEU A 95 -0.59 -6.36 -7.21
N ILE A 96 -0.88 -5.08 -6.93
CA ILE A 96 -1.77 -4.27 -7.77
C ILE A 96 -1.22 -4.16 -9.19
N GLN A 97 0.07 -3.83 -9.34
CA GLN A 97 0.71 -3.67 -10.65
C GLN A 97 0.71 -4.96 -11.45
N ALA A 98 1.02 -6.10 -10.83
CA ALA A 98 0.97 -7.41 -11.46
C ALA A 98 -0.45 -7.75 -11.97
N LYS A 99 -1.48 -7.48 -11.15
CA LYS A 99 -2.88 -7.68 -11.56
C LYS A 99 -3.29 -6.76 -12.69
N ARG A 100 -2.86 -5.50 -12.67
CA ARG A 100 -3.12 -4.54 -13.76
C ARG A 100 -2.47 -4.99 -15.06
N LEU A 101 -1.20 -5.42 -15.01
CA LEU A 101 -0.50 -5.97 -16.18
C LEU A 101 -1.23 -7.18 -16.75
N GLN A 102 -1.64 -8.13 -15.90
CA GLN A 102 -2.42 -9.30 -16.29
C GLN A 102 -3.74 -8.93 -16.97
N PHE A 103 -4.45 -7.94 -16.42
CA PHE A 103 -5.80 -7.56 -16.88
C PHE A 103 -5.76 -6.72 -18.17
N PHE A 104 -4.85 -5.74 -18.26
CA PHE A 104 -4.77 -4.82 -19.39
C PHE A 104 -3.84 -5.29 -20.51
N GLY A 105 -3.05 -6.33 -20.28
CA GLY A 105 -2.03 -6.82 -21.23
C GLY A 105 -0.86 -5.87 -21.44
N LYS A 106 -0.79 -4.77 -20.70
CA LYS A 106 0.28 -3.77 -20.74
C LYS A 106 0.40 -3.03 -19.42
N GLU A 107 1.53 -2.38 -19.20
CA GLU A 107 1.68 -1.48 -18.06
C GLU A 107 0.77 -0.26 -18.21
N VAL A 108 -0.02 -0.02 -17.18
CA VAL A 108 -0.91 1.15 -17.08
C VAL A 108 -0.59 1.87 -15.78
N ALA A 109 -0.21 3.13 -15.85
CA ALA A 109 0.10 3.93 -14.68
C ALA A 109 -1.12 4.06 -13.74
N LEU A 110 -0.88 4.16 -12.43
CA LEU A 110 -1.90 4.56 -11.48
C LEU A 110 -2.30 6.02 -11.75
N GLU A 111 -3.55 6.39 -11.47
CA GLU A 111 -4.02 7.78 -11.62
C GLU A 111 -3.20 8.76 -10.77
N THR A 112 -2.78 8.32 -9.61
CA THR A 112 -1.88 9.06 -8.72
C THR A 112 -0.68 8.19 -8.39
N PRO A 113 0.56 8.71 -8.51
CA PRO A 113 1.75 7.97 -8.13
C PRO A 113 1.77 7.74 -6.61
N PRO A 114 2.16 6.54 -6.13
CA PRO A 114 2.18 6.22 -4.69
C PRO A 114 3.42 6.79 -3.99
N LYS A 115 3.63 8.12 -4.07
CA LYS A 115 4.81 8.83 -3.56
C LYS A 115 5.07 8.58 -2.07
N HIS A 116 4.01 8.39 -1.29
CA HIS A 116 4.12 8.18 0.15
C HIS A 116 4.99 6.98 0.53
N ILE A 117 5.07 5.94 -0.31
CA ILE A 117 5.91 4.76 -0.05
C ILE A 117 7.38 5.13 -0.13
N GLU A 118 7.81 5.76 -1.24
CA GLU A 118 9.20 6.17 -1.42
C GLU A 118 9.61 7.23 -0.39
N VAL A 119 8.75 8.20 -0.13
CA VAL A 119 9.02 9.27 0.85
C VAL A 119 9.11 8.71 2.27
N ALA A 120 8.30 7.69 2.62
CA ALA A 120 8.40 7.00 3.89
C ALA A 120 9.75 6.30 4.09
N ASP A 121 10.33 5.72 3.03
CA ASP A 121 11.69 5.19 3.02
C ASP A 121 12.72 6.33 3.09
N LYS A 122 12.77 7.16 2.05
CA LYS A 122 13.88 8.09 1.83
C LYS A 122 13.95 9.21 2.84
N LYS A 123 12.82 9.82 3.17
CA LYS A 123 12.73 10.97 4.08
C LYS A 123 12.50 10.56 5.53
N TYR A 124 11.54 9.67 5.75
CA TYR A 124 11.11 9.33 7.12
C TYR A 124 11.78 8.09 7.71
N LYS A 125 12.55 7.34 6.90
CA LYS A 125 13.35 6.18 7.37
C LYS A 125 12.52 5.11 8.10
N LEU A 126 11.31 4.86 7.61
CA LEU A 126 10.39 3.91 8.24
C LEU A 126 10.61 2.46 7.81
N GLY A 127 11.38 2.24 6.75
CA GLY A 127 11.64 0.92 6.19
C GLY A 127 12.21 1.01 4.78
N THR A 128 12.04 -0.02 3.95
CA THR A 128 12.62 -0.06 2.60
C THR A 128 11.57 -0.19 1.50
N SER A 129 11.67 0.69 0.48
CA SER A 129 10.91 0.62 -0.76
C SER A 129 11.66 -0.11 -1.89
N ASP A 130 12.91 -0.55 -1.65
CA ASP A 130 13.70 -1.28 -2.63
C ASP A 130 13.32 -2.78 -2.63
N PRO A 131 12.71 -3.30 -3.71
CA PRO A 131 12.31 -4.71 -3.77
C PRO A 131 13.48 -5.71 -3.64
N LYS A 132 14.70 -5.30 -3.96
CA LYS A 132 15.91 -6.14 -3.84
C LYS A 132 16.33 -6.34 -2.37
N ARG A 133 15.84 -5.50 -1.47
CA ARG A 133 16.10 -5.56 -0.03
C ARG A 133 14.94 -6.17 0.76
N ILE A 134 13.88 -6.60 0.08
CA ILE A 134 12.70 -7.21 0.69
C ILE A 134 12.79 -8.72 0.47
N GLU A 135 12.97 -9.46 1.55
CA GLU A 135 12.77 -10.90 1.54
C GLU A 135 11.27 -11.20 1.60
N PHE A 136 10.73 -11.76 0.53
CA PHE A 136 9.31 -12.07 0.41
C PHE A 136 9.09 -13.57 0.50
N VAL A 137 8.66 -14.04 1.68
CA VAL A 137 8.39 -15.45 1.96
C VAL A 137 6.92 -15.74 1.72
N LYS A 138 6.62 -16.69 0.85
CA LYS A 138 5.27 -17.17 0.56
C LYS A 138 4.96 -18.39 1.43
N LEU A 139 3.80 -18.36 2.09
CA LEU A 139 3.34 -19.44 2.94
C LEU A 139 1.93 -19.88 2.52
N GLY A 140 1.63 -21.16 2.71
CA GLY A 140 0.34 -21.74 2.36
C GLY A 140 0.19 -22.03 0.88
N TRP A 141 -1.01 -21.78 0.35
CA TRP A 141 -1.33 -22.02 -1.06
C TRP A 141 -0.74 -20.94 -1.95
N THR A 142 0.13 -21.31 -2.89
CA THR A 142 0.88 -20.36 -3.72
C THR A 142 0.73 -20.57 -5.22
N GLU A 143 -0.05 -21.57 -5.68
CA GLU A 143 -0.18 -21.90 -7.11
C GLU A 143 -0.65 -20.72 -7.96
N ASP A 144 -1.56 -19.89 -7.43
CA ASP A 144 -2.12 -18.72 -8.13
C ASP A 144 -1.54 -17.39 -7.63
N ALA A 145 -0.46 -17.41 -6.88
CA ALA A 145 0.18 -16.20 -6.38
C ALA A 145 0.77 -15.39 -7.54
N LEU A 146 0.29 -14.14 -7.72
CA LEU A 146 0.72 -13.23 -8.78
C LEU A 146 2.15 -12.69 -8.58
N ILE A 147 2.62 -12.67 -7.34
CA ILE A 147 3.95 -12.13 -6.97
C ILE A 147 4.64 -13.08 -6.02
#